data_a7d33aba57333812698163b98e7c8a2d
#
_entry.id   a7d33aba57333812698163b98e7c8a2d
#
_cell.length_a   1.000
_cell.length_b   1.000
_cell.length_c   1.000
_cell.angle_alpha   90.00
_cell.angle_beta   90.00
_cell.angle_gamma   90.00
#
_symmetry.space_group_name_H-M   'P 1'
#
loop_
_entity.id
_entity.type
_entity.pdbx_description
1 polymer ?
#
loop_
_entity_poly.entity_id
_entity_poly.type
_entity_poly.pdbx_seq_one_letter_code
_entity_poly.pdbx_strand_id
1 'polypeptide(L)'
;MNSAPPPPYIPAAPSLFMDYAGRRYSINVPRFIIGREKGQCHLVILDPNVSRQHAAVELLQGAFFIVDLGSRNGVGYSGHRIRRKQIVEGDQFEINGHTIGFSFRNP
;
A
#
# COMPACT_ATOMS: atom_id res chain seq x y z
N MET A 1 -2.50 -19.48 40.15
CA MET A 1 -3.44 -19.65 39.12
C MET A 1 -2.87 -19.23 37.76
N ASN A 2 -3.02 -20.09 36.79
CA ASN A 2 -2.40 -19.83 35.51
C ASN A 2 -3.35 -19.06 34.60
N SER A 3 -3.03 -17.81 34.39
CA SER A 3 -3.59 -17.10 33.26
C SER A 3 -2.62 -17.23 32.09
N ALA A 4 -3.16 -17.28 30.90
CA ALA A 4 -2.32 -17.22 29.71
C ALA A 4 -1.50 -15.92 29.77
N PRO A 5 -0.25 -15.95 29.32
CA PRO A 5 0.48 -14.70 29.20
C PRO A 5 -0.26 -13.75 28.28
N PRO A 6 -0.21 -12.44 28.54
CA PRO A 6 -0.81 -11.50 27.61
C PRO A 6 -0.14 -11.64 26.25
N PRO A 7 -0.87 -11.39 25.16
CA PRO A 7 -0.25 -11.40 23.84
C PRO A 7 0.91 -10.40 23.84
N PRO A 8 1.95 -10.65 23.02
CA PRO A 8 3.05 -9.70 22.93
C PRO A 8 2.51 -8.32 22.60
N TYR A 9 3.05 -7.32 23.26
CA TYR A 9 2.68 -5.94 22.98
C TYR A 9 3.15 -5.62 21.55
N ILE A 10 2.21 -5.37 20.68
CA ILE A 10 2.48 -4.89 19.34
C ILE A 10 1.99 -3.45 19.32
N PRO A 11 2.89 -2.46 19.22
CA PRO A 11 2.44 -1.08 19.10
C PRO A 11 1.46 -0.97 17.95
N ALA A 12 0.34 -0.33 18.20
CA ALA A 12 -0.62 -0.08 17.13
C ALA A 12 0.08 0.70 16.03
N ALA A 13 0.02 0.18 14.82
CA ALA A 13 0.51 0.92 13.66
C ALA A 13 -0.36 2.17 13.49
N PRO A 14 0.21 3.29 13.00
CA PRO A 14 -0.61 4.42 12.62
C PRO A 14 -1.59 4.00 11.54
N SER A 15 -2.79 4.58 11.56
CA SER A 15 -3.76 4.34 10.50
C SER A 15 -3.26 4.94 9.20
N LEU A 16 -3.29 4.16 8.14
CA LEU A 16 -2.91 4.63 6.81
C LEU A 16 -4.12 4.58 5.88
N PHE A 17 -4.31 5.66 5.16
CA PHE A 17 -5.37 5.79 4.16
C PHE A 17 -4.75 5.97 2.78
N MET A 18 -5.37 5.35 1.80
CA MET A 18 -4.96 5.43 0.40
C MET A 18 -6.05 6.11 -0.39
N ASP A 19 -5.69 7.14 -1.16
CA ASP A 19 -6.61 7.86 -2.02
C ASP A 19 -6.35 7.48 -3.47
N TYR A 20 -7.40 7.01 -4.13
CA TYR A 20 -7.34 6.63 -5.54
C TYR A 20 -8.67 6.91 -6.22
N ALA A 21 -8.62 7.60 -7.35
CA ALA A 21 -9.78 7.86 -8.21
C ALA A 21 -10.96 8.47 -7.43
N GLY A 22 -10.67 9.40 -6.53
CA GLY A 22 -11.68 10.09 -5.73
C GLY A 22 -12.24 9.28 -4.57
N ARG A 23 -11.68 8.11 -4.27
CA ARG A 23 -12.11 7.26 -3.17
C ARG A 23 -10.98 7.08 -2.17
N ARG A 24 -11.36 6.92 -0.90
CA ARG A 24 -10.41 6.67 0.17
C ARG A 24 -10.57 5.24 0.69
N TYR A 25 -9.45 4.56 0.80
CA TYR A 25 -9.37 3.18 1.29
C TYR A 25 -8.55 3.15 2.57
N SER A 26 -9.02 2.41 3.57
CA SER A 26 -8.22 2.15 4.76
C SER A 26 -7.29 0.99 4.49
N ILE A 27 -6.00 1.16 4.81
CA ILE A 27 -5.03 0.08 4.71
C ILE A 27 -5.08 -0.69 6.03
N ASN A 28 -5.88 -1.74 6.07
CA ASN A 28 -6.16 -2.48 7.30
C ASN A 28 -5.68 -3.94 7.25
N VAL A 29 -4.80 -4.24 6.32
CA VAL A 29 -4.14 -5.55 6.21
C VAL A 29 -2.64 -5.33 6.16
N PRO A 30 -1.82 -6.29 6.63
CA PRO A 30 -0.37 -6.11 6.65
C PRO A 30 0.28 -6.11 5.27
N ARG A 31 -0.43 -6.59 4.27
CA ARG A 31 0.02 -6.58 2.89
C ARG A 31 -1.16 -6.31 1.97
N PHE A 32 -1.23 -5.09 1.47
CA PHE A 32 -2.31 -4.61 0.62
C PHE A 32 -1.82 -4.60 -0.83
N ILE A 33 -2.40 -5.44 -1.68
CA ILE A 33 -1.93 -5.64 -3.05
C ILE A 33 -2.72 -4.78 -4.02
N ILE A 34 -2.01 -4.12 -4.91
CA ILE A 34 -2.56 -3.26 -5.96
C ILE A 34 -2.20 -3.89 -7.31
N GLY A 35 -3.19 -4.06 -8.17
CA GLY A 35 -2.93 -4.62 -9.47
C GLY A 35 -4.20 -4.80 -10.29
N ARG A 36 -4.05 -5.49 -11.41
CA ARG A 36 -5.13 -5.68 -12.39
C ARG A 36 -6.01 -6.88 -12.11
N GLU A 37 -5.51 -7.88 -11.41
CA GLU A 37 -6.19 -9.18 -11.30
C GLU A 37 -7.23 -9.19 -10.19
N LYS A 38 -8.50 -9.30 -10.55
CA LYS A 38 -9.60 -9.47 -9.60
C LYS A 38 -9.39 -10.75 -8.79
N GLY A 39 -9.70 -10.70 -7.50
CA GLY A 39 -9.51 -11.84 -6.61
C GLY A 39 -8.10 -11.99 -6.07
N GLN A 40 -7.13 -11.29 -6.63
CA GLN A 40 -5.73 -11.32 -6.17
C GLN A 40 -5.27 -9.98 -5.61
N CYS A 41 -6.07 -8.94 -5.77
CA CYS A 41 -5.70 -7.58 -5.39
C CYS A 41 -6.75 -6.99 -4.46
N HIS A 42 -6.30 -6.17 -3.51
CA HIS A 42 -7.18 -5.39 -2.64
C HIS A 42 -7.67 -4.13 -3.36
N LEU A 43 -6.81 -3.50 -4.15
CA LEU A 43 -7.21 -2.47 -5.11
C LEU A 43 -7.02 -3.01 -6.52
N VAL A 44 -8.10 -3.06 -7.27
CA VAL A 44 -8.07 -3.52 -8.67
C VAL A 44 -8.09 -2.31 -9.58
N ILE A 45 -7.07 -2.21 -10.44
CA ILE A 45 -6.97 -1.20 -11.48
C ILE A 45 -7.08 -1.92 -12.82
N LEU A 46 -8.21 -1.74 -13.49
CA LEU A 46 -8.49 -2.42 -14.77
C LEU A 46 -7.84 -1.66 -15.92
N ASP A 47 -6.54 -1.80 -16.02
CA ASP A 47 -5.72 -1.21 -17.08
C ASP A 47 -4.79 -2.31 -17.59
N PRO A 48 -4.79 -2.63 -18.91
CA PRO A 48 -3.92 -3.68 -19.44
C PRO A 48 -2.44 -3.47 -19.16
N ASN A 49 -2.03 -2.22 -18.93
CA ASN A 49 -0.64 -1.87 -18.65
C ASN A 49 -0.28 -1.95 -17.17
N VAL A 50 -1.23 -2.24 -16.34
CA VAL A 50 -1.00 -2.56 -14.92
C VAL A 50 -0.79 -4.06 -14.80
N SER A 51 0.26 -4.46 -14.09
CA SER A 51 0.56 -5.89 -13.88
C SER A 51 -0.50 -6.53 -12.99
N ARG A 52 -0.67 -7.85 -13.11
CA ARG A 52 -1.68 -8.59 -12.34
C ARG A 52 -1.58 -8.30 -10.85
N GLN A 53 -0.37 -8.45 -10.30
CA GLN A 53 -0.02 -7.96 -8.96
C GLN A 53 1.13 -6.98 -9.15
N HIS A 54 0.84 -5.69 -9.08
CA HIS A 54 1.77 -4.65 -9.50
C HIS A 54 2.61 -4.14 -8.36
N ALA A 55 1.97 -3.82 -7.25
CA ALA A 55 2.62 -3.24 -6.08
C ALA A 55 1.92 -3.72 -4.82
N ALA A 56 2.60 -3.58 -3.69
CA ALA A 56 2.00 -3.84 -2.38
C ALA A 56 2.34 -2.72 -1.42
N VAL A 57 1.39 -2.41 -0.54
CA VAL A 57 1.65 -1.62 0.65
C VAL A 57 1.86 -2.60 1.79
N GLU A 58 3.04 -2.57 2.39
CA GLU A 58 3.44 -3.53 3.42
C GLU A 58 3.70 -2.82 4.74
N LEU A 59 3.21 -3.41 5.83
CA LEU A 59 3.48 -2.95 7.17
C LEU A 59 4.62 -3.79 7.75
N LEU A 60 5.73 -3.13 8.07
CA LEU A 60 6.90 -3.78 8.64
C LEU A 60 7.39 -2.96 9.83
N GLN A 61 7.40 -3.56 11.01
CA GLN A 61 7.93 -2.94 12.23
C GLN A 61 7.33 -1.55 12.48
N GLY A 62 6.02 -1.43 12.31
CA GLY A 62 5.29 -0.19 12.58
C GLY A 62 5.36 0.86 11.49
N ALA A 63 6.02 0.60 10.38
CA ALA A 63 6.12 1.51 9.25
C ALA A 63 5.51 0.90 8.00
N PHE A 64 4.95 1.74 7.15
CA PHE A 64 4.38 1.31 5.88
C PHE A 64 5.34 1.60 4.73
N PHE A 65 5.41 0.66 3.82
CA PHE A 65 6.24 0.76 2.62
C PHE A 65 5.40 0.43 1.39
N ILE A 66 5.65 1.12 0.30
CA ILE A 66 5.17 0.66 -1.00
C ILE A 66 6.30 -0.10 -1.68
N VAL A 67 5.95 -1.24 -2.27
CA VAL A 67 6.91 -2.17 -2.87
C VAL A 67 6.44 -2.52 -4.26
N ASP A 68 7.32 -2.42 -5.24
CA ASP A 68 7.06 -2.93 -6.59
C ASP A 68 7.21 -4.46 -6.58
N LEU A 69 6.21 -5.15 -7.08
CA LEU A 69 6.19 -6.62 -7.10
C LEU A 69 6.76 -7.20 -8.39
N GLY A 70 7.79 -6.55 -8.94
CA GLY A 70 8.36 -6.98 -10.21
C GLY A 70 7.49 -6.61 -11.40
N SER A 71 6.78 -5.50 -11.31
CA SER A 71 5.85 -5.08 -12.34
C SER A 71 6.56 -4.72 -13.63
N ARG A 72 5.81 -4.80 -14.73
CA ARG A 72 6.33 -4.46 -16.06
C ARG A 72 6.66 -2.98 -16.16
N ASN A 73 5.78 -2.11 -15.70
CA ASN A 73 5.91 -0.66 -15.90
C ASN A 73 6.38 0.10 -14.66
N GLY A 74 6.51 -0.59 -13.52
CA GLY A 74 7.09 -0.01 -12.32
C GLY A 74 6.14 0.84 -11.51
N VAL A 75 6.69 1.35 -10.43
CA VAL A 75 6.06 2.33 -9.53
C VAL A 75 6.91 3.60 -9.61
N GLY A 76 6.25 4.73 -9.86
CA GLY A 76 6.91 6.03 -9.94
C GLY A 76 6.72 6.85 -8.68
N TYR A 77 7.74 7.61 -8.32
CA TYR A 77 7.68 8.58 -7.25
C TYR A 77 8.51 9.80 -7.65
N SER A 78 7.89 10.98 -7.69
CA SER A 78 8.56 12.23 -8.08
C SER A 78 9.33 12.10 -9.40
N GLY A 79 8.75 11.42 -10.38
CA GLY A 79 9.34 11.23 -11.69
C GLY A 79 10.40 10.15 -11.78
N HIS A 80 10.64 9.40 -10.71
CA HIS A 80 11.63 8.33 -10.67
C HIS A 80 10.96 6.99 -10.42
N ARG A 81 11.47 5.94 -11.07
CA ARG A 81 11.02 4.57 -10.80
C ARG A 81 11.67 4.09 -9.50
N ILE A 82 10.85 3.57 -8.59
CA ILE A 82 11.33 3.05 -7.31
C ILE A 82 10.99 1.57 -7.18
N ARG A 83 11.74 0.85 -6.38
CA ARG A 83 11.44 -0.52 -6.01
C ARG A 83 10.70 -0.60 -4.68
N ARG A 84 11.08 0.27 -3.75
CA ARG A 84 10.54 0.28 -2.40
C ARG A 84 10.75 1.65 -1.80
N LYS A 85 9.76 2.14 -1.07
CA LYS A 85 9.88 3.41 -0.35
C LYS A 85 9.01 3.37 0.89
N GLN A 86 9.52 3.88 2.00
CA GLN A 86 8.70 4.14 3.16
C GLN A 86 7.70 5.24 2.85
N ILE A 87 6.44 5.00 3.20
CA ILE A 87 5.37 5.97 2.95
C ILE A 87 5.39 7.01 4.06
N VAL A 88 5.42 8.28 3.65
CA VAL A 88 5.28 9.42 4.56
C VAL A 88 4.04 10.22 4.20
N GLU A 89 3.62 11.10 5.10
CA GLU A 89 2.42 11.90 4.92
C GLU A 89 2.43 12.64 3.58
N GLY A 90 1.35 12.48 2.82
CA GLY A 90 1.18 13.19 1.56
C GLY A 90 1.89 12.58 0.37
N ASP A 91 2.55 11.44 0.53
CA ASP A 91 3.22 10.78 -0.59
C ASP A 91 2.22 10.44 -1.70
N GLN A 92 2.66 10.65 -2.93
CA GLN A 92 1.93 10.25 -4.13
C GLN A 92 2.82 9.39 -5.01
N PHE A 93 2.27 8.28 -5.44
CA PHE A 93 2.97 7.34 -6.34
C PHE A 93 2.19 7.20 -7.63
N GLU A 94 2.85 6.75 -8.67
CA GLU A 94 2.22 6.50 -9.95
C GLU A 94 2.40 5.04 -10.37
N ILE A 95 1.30 4.44 -10.79
CA ILE A 95 1.27 3.12 -11.40
C ILE A 95 0.66 3.30 -12.78
N ASN A 96 1.51 3.30 -13.80
CA ASN A 96 1.10 3.50 -15.20
C ASN A 96 0.15 4.69 -15.38
N GLY A 97 0.54 5.86 -14.87
CA GLY A 97 -0.27 7.07 -14.96
C GLY A 97 -1.39 7.19 -13.95
N HIS A 98 -1.67 6.15 -13.18
CA HIS A 98 -2.64 6.21 -12.09
C HIS A 98 -1.98 6.75 -10.83
N THR A 99 -2.51 7.84 -10.29
CA THR A 99 -1.95 8.45 -9.07
C THR A 99 -2.59 7.85 -7.85
N ILE A 100 -1.74 7.43 -6.92
CA ILE A 100 -2.15 6.85 -5.65
C ILE A 100 -1.53 7.69 -4.54
N GLY A 101 -2.37 8.30 -3.71
CA GLY A 101 -1.94 9.15 -2.61
C GLY A 101 -2.11 8.46 -1.27
N PHE A 102 -1.30 8.87 -0.29
CA PHE A 102 -1.35 8.30 1.05
C PHE A 102 -1.42 9.39 2.11
N SER A 103 -2.18 9.11 3.16
CA SER A 103 -2.29 10.00 4.32
C SER A 103 -2.48 9.20 5.59
N PHE A 104 -1.84 9.64 6.66
CA PHE A 104 -2.08 9.11 8.01
C PHE A 104 -3.21 9.87 8.72
N ARG A 105 -3.79 10.85 8.05
CA ARG A 105 -4.84 11.70 8.61
C ARG A 105 -6.17 11.33 8.00
N ASN A 106 -7.16 11.17 8.84
CA ASN A 106 -8.53 10.97 8.41
C ASN A 106 -9.35 12.16 8.89
N PRO A 107 -9.47 13.20 8.05
CA PRO A 107 -10.19 14.40 8.44
C PRO A 107 -11.68 14.16 8.59
#